data_b5df712d2fd450962da9b6b34e43f2b7
#
_entry.id   b5df712d2fd450962da9b6b34e43f2b7
#
_cell.length_a   1.000
_cell.length_b   1.000
_cell.length_c   1.000
_cell.angle_alpha   90.00
_cell.angle_beta   90.00
_cell.angle_gamma   90.00
#
_symmetry.space_group_name_H-M   'P 1'
#
loop_
_entity.id
_entity.type
_entity.pdbx_description
1 polymer ?
#
loop_
_entity_poly.entity_id
_entity_poly.type
_entity_poly.pdbx_seq_one_letter_code
_entity_poly.pdbx_strand_id
1 'polypeptide(L)'
;MAEKELAVCDECGSLFFKGSSQMMGLCPECAHILYGYPNCDHHFQNGRCVNCYWDGSKSVYIKKQNQQEETNMPTTEWLNKYEAIKDKLTCKDDLEAHFTEKVIGNMAVDVLDIGAVHFPTGQIFACDPLVELEDTLPFLQTIPAGTYPVKICVVPSEQYGDRYACVKVEVSQEKPVRYELGMVGNENLDAALGDDDYFGFGVDAGMGCIADIQTQAAFKTYWAKRLEEDPDIDPYNDLFCDLLEENAKANPKYQGDYGDWLNWTVPDTDCNLPIFSSGWGDGYYPVYFGYDAKGEVCAVYVRFIDIEASYKEQA
;
A
#
# COMPACT_ATOMS: atom_id res chain seq x y z
N MET A 1 22.91 -18.99 -42.41
CA MET A 1 22.05 -18.65 -41.26
C MET A 1 22.74 -19.24 -40.05
N ALA A 2 23.15 -18.43 -39.07
CA ALA A 2 23.78 -18.97 -37.87
C ALA A 2 22.74 -19.88 -37.17
N GLU A 3 23.12 -21.11 -36.82
CA GLU A 3 22.31 -22.01 -36.01
C GLU A 3 21.99 -21.30 -34.67
N LYS A 4 20.71 -21.12 -34.35
CA LYS A 4 20.31 -20.54 -33.09
C LYS A 4 20.55 -21.59 -31.99
N GLU A 5 21.49 -21.33 -31.11
CA GLU A 5 21.83 -22.22 -29.99
C GLU A 5 20.65 -22.32 -29.00
N LEU A 6 20.25 -23.53 -28.65
CA LEU A 6 19.18 -23.80 -27.67
C LEU A 6 19.73 -23.96 -26.26
N ALA A 7 18.98 -23.51 -25.28
CA ALA A 7 19.17 -23.79 -23.85
C ALA A 7 17.85 -24.27 -23.24
N VAL A 8 17.94 -24.92 -22.08
CA VAL A 8 16.80 -25.25 -21.23
C VAL A 8 16.62 -24.12 -20.22
N CYS A 9 15.39 -23.66 -20.04
CA CYS A 9 15.08 -22.68 -19.01
C CYS A 9 15.09 -23.35 -17.62
N ASP A 10 15.89 -22.83 -16.71
CA ASP A 10 16.05 -23.38 -15.36
C ASP A 10 14.76 -23.30 -14.55
N GLU A 11 13.88 -22.34 -14.86
CA GLU A 11 12.63 -22.13 -14.14
C GLU A 11 11.46 -23.00 -14.70
N CYS A 12 11.14 -22.91 -16.00
CA CYS A 12 9.99 -23.60 -16.58
C CYS A 12 10.32 -24.90 -17.33
N GLY A 13 11.62 -25.22 -17.52
CA GLY A 13 12.08 -26.40 -18.24
C GLY A 13 11.92 -26.35 -19.76
N SER A 14 11.37 -25.27 -20.33
CA SER A 14 11.22 -25.13 -21.78
C SER A 14 12.54 -24.88 -22.48
N LEU A 15 12.66 -25.37 -23.73
CA LEU A 15 13.75 -24.97 -24.60
C LEU A 15 13.55 -23.54 -25.12
N PHE A 16 14.63 -22.78 -25.21
CA PHE A 16 14.61 -21.44 -25.77
C PHE A 16 15.92 -21.09 -26.50
N PHE A 17 15.90 -20.10 -27.38
CA PHE A 17 17.13 -19.61 -28.01
C PHE A 17 17.94 -18.75 -27.03
N LYS A 18 19.17 -19.13 -26.71
CA LYS A 18 20.03 -18.43 -25.74
C LYS A 18 20.12 -16.92 -25.99
N GLY A 19 20.19 -16.51 -27.25
CA GLY A 19 20.29 -15.10 -27.61
C GLY A 19 18.97 -14.32 -27.54
N SER A 20 17.85 -14.93 -27.16
CA SER A 20 16.55 -14.28 -27.06
C SER A 20 16.23 -13.74 -25.65
N SER A 21 16.99 -14.13 -24.64
CA SER A 21 16.84 -13.66 -23.27
C SER A 21 18.05 -12.81 -22.85
N GLN A 22 17.79 -11.79 -22.06
CA GLN A 22 18.86 -10.98 -21.44
C GLN A 22 19.41 -11.62 -20.17
N MET A 23 18.75 -12.63 -19.63
CA MET A 23 19.15 -13.37 -18.43
C MET A 23 19.62 -14.77 -18.80
N MET A 24 20.86 -15.11 -18.39
CA MET A 24 21.42 -16.43 -18.63
C MET A 24 20.65 -17.48 -17.80
N GLY A 25 20.31 -18.62 -18.42
CA GLY A 25 19.58 -19.71 -17.76
C GLY A 25 18.06 -19.58 -17.80
N LEU A 26 17.48 -18.43 -18.12
CA LEU A 26 16.03 -18.23 -18.18
C LEU A 26 15.54 -17.87 -19.59
N CYS A 27 14.39 -18.42 -19.99
CA CYS A 27 13.70 -17.94 -21.19
C CYS A 27 13.18 -16.50 -21.02
N PRO A 28 12.88 -15.75 -22.10
CA PRO A 28 12.41 -14.37 -22.00
C PRO A 28 11.17 -14.19 -21.11
N GLU A 29 10.21 -15.14 -21.17
CA GLU A 29 9.00 -15.10 -20.34
C GLU A 29 9.33 -15.19 -18.85
N CYS A 30 10.14 -16.18 -18.43
CA CYS A 30 10.52 -16.36 -17.03
C CYS A 30 11.41 -15.21 -16.54
N ALA A 31 12.32 -14.71 -17.37
CA ALA A 31 13.15 -13.56 -17.05
C ALA A 31 12.31 -12.28 -16.87
N HIS A 32 11.25 -12.12 -17.66
CA HIS A 32 10.30 -11.01 -17.53
C HIS A 32 9.49 -11.11 -16.24
N ILE A 33 8.84 -12.24 -15.99
CA ILE A 33 7.96 -12.43 -14.82
C ILE A 33 8.74 -12.32 -13.50
N LEU A 34 9.93 -12.91 -13.43
CA LEU A 34 10.68 -13.01 -12.17
C LEU A 34 11.57 -11.78 -11.89
N TYR A 35 12.02 -11.08 -12.94
CA TYR A 35 13.06 -10.06 -12.80
C TYR A 35 12.80 -8.79 -13.62
N GLY A 36 11.63 -8.65 -14.25
CA GLY A 36 11.27 -7.44 -15.01
C GLY A 36 12.04 -7.19 -16.31
N TYR A 37 12.80 -8.16 -16.81
CA TYR A 37 13.51 -8.01 -18.09
C TYR A 37 12.53 -7.87 -19.27
N PRO A 38 12.94 -7.23 -20.39
CA PRO A 38 12.12 -7.16 -21.59
C PRO A 38 11.68 -8.54 -22.07
N ASN A 39 10.36 -8.71 -22.29
CA ASN A 39 9.81 -9.97 -22.77
C ASN A 39 9.96 -10.12 -24.29
N CYS A 40 9.73 -11.34 -24.79
CA CYS A 40 9.61 -11.64 -26.20
C CYS A 40 8.19 -11.35 -26.69
N ASP A 41 8.05 -10.76 -27.86
CA ASP A 41 6.77 -10.70 -28.57
C ASP A 41 6.47 -12.10 -29.16
N HIS A 42 5.70 -12.88 -28.41
CA HIS A 42 5.49 -14.30 -28.67
C HIS A 42 4.57 -14.56 -29.85
N HIS A 43 5.09 -15.16 -30.91
CA HIS A 43 4.33 -15.67 -32.05
C HIS A 43 4.50 -17.18 -32.16
N PHE A 44 3.42 -17.93 -31.89
CA PHE A 44 3.46 -19.39 -31.81
C PHE A 44 3.18 -20.05 -33.18
N GLN A 45 4.06 -21.00 -33.58
CA GLN A 45 3.86 -21.93 -34.68
C GLN A 45 4.26 -23.34 -34.23
N ASN A 46 3.41 -24.34 -34.50
CA ASN A 46 3.62 -25.73 -34.08
C ASN A 46 3.97 -25.88 -32.59
N GLY A 47 3.29 -25.12 -31.71
CA GLY A 47 3.44 -25.18 -30.26
C GLY A 47 4.69 -24.53 -29.70
N ARG A 48 5.46 -23.72 -30.53
CA ARG A 48 6.64 -23.01 -30.09
C ARG A 48 6.68 -21.60 -30.65
N CYS A 49 7.23 -20.67 -29.88
CA CYS A 49 7.45 -19.31 -30.34
C CYS A 49 8.54 -19.26 -31.42
N VAL A 50 8.23 -18.65 -32.56
CA VAL A 50 9.22 -18.52 -33.66
C VAL A 50 10.37 -17.57 -33.33
N ASN A 51 10.17 -16.66 -32.39
CA ASN A 51 11.15 -15.65 -31.98
C ASN A 51 12.12 -16.19 -30.91
N CYS A 52 11.62 -16.86 -29.86
CA CYS A 52 12.44 -17.31 -28.72
C CYS A 52 12.43 -18.83 -28.49
N TYR A 53 11.59 -19.58 -29.20
CA TYR A 53 11.43 -21.04 -29.13
C TYR A 53 10.75 -21.58 -27.85
N TRP A 54 10.28 -20.72 -26.96
CA TRP A 54 9.49 -21.10 -25.78
C TRP A 54 8.17 -21.76 -26.18
N ASP A 55 7.70 -22.74 -25.39
CA ASP A 55 6.53 -23.57 -25.71
C ASP A 55 5.26 -23.18 -24.92
N GLY A 56 5.29 -22.06 -24.17
CA GLY A 56 4.17 -21.63 -23.35
C GLY A 56 4.15 -22.24 -21.94
N SER A 57 5.10 -23.13 -21.59
CA SER A 57 5.15 -23.75 -20.27
C SER A 57 5.53 -22.74 -19.19
N LYS A 58 4.87 -22.87 -18.02
CA LYS A 58 5.15 -22.09 -16.81
C LYS A 58 5.52 -23.03 -15.67
N SER A 59 6.45 -22.64 -14.82
CA SER A 59 6.80 -23.39 -13.62
C SER A 59 5.65 -23.50 -12.62
N VAL A 60 5.79 -24.38 -11.64
CA VAL A 60 4.83 -24.47 -10.53
C VAL A 60 4.81 -23.18 -9.72
N TYR A 61 5.98 -22.53 -9.55
CA TYR A 61 6.11 -21.27 -8.84
C TYR A 61 5.35 -20.14 -9.56
N ILE A 62 5.62 -19.92 -10.86
CA ILE A 62 4.93 -18.91 -11.66
C ILE A 62 3.41 -19.18 -11.75
N LYS A 63 3.00 -20.46 -11.82
CA LYS A 63 1.58 -20.80 -11.77
C LYS A 63 0.93 -20.46 -10.44
N LYS A 64 1.63 -20.68 -9.33
CA LYS A 64 1.13 -20.30 -8.00
C LYS A 64 1.02 -18.78 -7.84
N GLN A 65 2.00 -18.01 -8.30
CA GLN A 65 1.92 -16.56 -8.31
C GLN A 65 0.73 -16.06 -9.14
N ASN A 66 0.56 -16.55 -10.36
CA ASN A 66 -0.57 -16.18 -11.20
C ASN A 66 -1.93 -16.60 -10.57
N GLN A 67 -1.98 -17.73 -9.86
CA GLN A 67 -3.18 -18.15 -9.12
C GLN A 67 -3.46 -17.28 -7.92
N GLN A 68 -2.44 -16.78 -7.22
CA GLN A 68 -2.60 -15.80 -6.14
C GLN A 68 -3.09 -14.45 -6.68
N GLU A 69 -2.55 -13.98 -7.81
CA GLU A 69 -3.04 -12.77 -8.46
C GLU A 69 -4.50 -12.93 -8.94
N GLU A 70 -4.87 -14.08 -9.54
CA GLU A 70 -6.26 -14.39 -9.94
C GLU A 70 -7.22 -14.51 -8.74
N THR A 71 -6.76 -15.00 -7.58
CA THR A 71 -7.57 -15.10 -6.35
C THR A 71 -7.73 -13.76 -5.64
N ASN A 72 -6.85 -12.80 -5.91
CA ASN A 72 -6.88 -11.46 -5.32
C ASN A 72 -7.69 -10.45 -6.15
N MET A 73 -8.11 -10.81 -7.36
CA MET A 73 -9.01 -9.97 -8.15
C MET A 73 -10.45 -10.11 -7.67
N PRO A 74 -11.20 -9.00 -7.51
CA PRO A 74 -12.60 -9.06 -7.12
C PRO A 74 -13.41 -9.86 -8.15
N THR A 75 -14.29 -10.74 -7.67
CA THR A 75 -15.15 -11.52 -8.56
C THR A 75 -16.21 -10.63 -9.22
N THR A 76 -16.74 -11.06 -10.37
CA THR A 76 -17.85 -10.34 -11.02
C THR A 76 -19.06 -10.19 -10.09
N GLU A 77 -19.33 -11.19 -9.24
CA GLU A 77 -20.40 -11.12 -8.23
C GLU A 77 -20.12 -10.02 -7.21
N TRP A 78 -18.88 -9.96 -6.68
CA TRP A 78 -18.47 -8.93 -5.74
C TRP A 78 -18.59 -7.53 -6.37
N LEU A 79 -18.09 -7.34 -7.58
CA LEU A 79 -18.17 -6.07 -8.30
C LEU A 79 -19.63 -5.60 -8.51
N ASN A 80 -20.54 -6.52 -8.86
CA ASN A 80 -21.96 -6.19 -9.00
C ASN A 80 -22.60 -5.76 -7.66
N LYS A 81 -22.25 -6.41 -6.56
CA LYS A 81 -22.68 -6.03 -5.22
C LYS A 81 -22.12 -4.66 -4.82
N TYR A 82 -20.82 -4.46 -5.04
CA TYR A 82 -20.15 -3.19 -4.75
C TYR A 82 -20.81 -2.02 -5.50
N GLU A 83 -21.04 -2.15 -6.80
CA GLU A 83 -21.72 -1.13 -7.59
C GLU A 83 -23.13 -0.78 -7.08
N ALA A 84 -23.82 -1.75 -6.48
CA ALA A 84 -25.16 -1.54 -5.93
C ALA A 84 -25.15 -0.79 -4.58
N ILE A 85 -24.02 -0.79 -3.84
CA ILE A 85 -23.95 -0.19 -2.49
C ILE A 85 -22.89 0.91 -2.37
N LYS A 86 -22.05 1.17 -3.37
CA LYS A 86 -20.92 2.10 -3.29
C LYS A 86 -21.30 3.51 -2.84
N ASP A 87 -22.51 3.97 -3.18
CA ASP A 87 -23.03 5.28 -2.75
C ASP A 87 -23.27 5.36 -1.23
N LYS A 88 -23.29 4.21 -0.53
CA LYS A 88 -23.37 4.12 0.93
C LYS A 88 -21.99 4.01 1.57
N LEU A 89 -20.98 3.64 0.81
CA LEU A 89 -19.59 3.47 1.24
C LEU A 89 -18.83 4.80 1.10
N THR A 90 -19.35 5.82 1.75
CA THR A 90 -18.81 7.19 1.68
C THR A 90 -18.67 7.79 3.06
N CYS A 91 -17.66 8.64 3.28
CA CYS A 91 -17.59 9.47 4.46
C CYS A 91 -18.51 10.69 4.28
N LYS A 92 -19.35 10.96 5.28
CA LYS A 92 -20.24 12.15 5.32
C LYS A 92 -19.52 13.38 5.90
N ASP A 93 -18.43 13.15 6.64
CA ASP A 93 -17.65 14.21 7.27
C ASP A 93 -16.69 14.83 6.26
N ASP A 94 -16.40 16.11 6.44
CA ASP A 94 -15.37 16.80 5.67
C ASP A 94 -13.97 16.44 6.21
N LEU A 95 -13.34 15.43 5.62
CA LEU A 95 -11.99 15.02 6.02
C LEU A 95 -10.93 16.09 5.73
N GLU A 96 -11.17 16.99 4.77
CA GLU A 96 -10.26 18.08 4.48
C GLU A 96 -10.22 19.12 5.61
N ALA A 97 -11.30 19.22 6.41
CA ALA A 97 -11.32 20.09 7.60
C ALA A 97 -10.19 19.78 8.59
N HIS A 98 -9.76 18.51 8.70
CA HIS A 98 -8.63 18.10 9.52
C HIS A 98 -7.30 18.81 9.17
N PHE A 99 -7.18 19.30 7.94
CA PHE A 99 -5.97 19.92 7.41
C PHE A 99 -6.11 21.42 7.13
N THR A 100 -7.32 21.96 7.18
CA THR A 100 -7.61 23.37 6.89
C THR A 100 -8.12 24.16 8.08
N GLU A 101 -8.78 23.51 9.03
CA GLU A 101 -9.28 24.14 10.24
C GLU A 101 -8.22 24.14 11.36
N LYS A 102 -8.40 24.99 12.36
CA LYS A 102 -7.57 25.05 13.56
C LYS A 102 -8.24 24.47 14.80
N VAL A 103 -9.54 24.26 14.70
CA VAL A 103 -10.39 23.69 15.74
C VAL A 103 -11.45 22.82 15.08
N ILE A 104 -11.61 21.59 15.56
CA ILE A 104 -12.68 20.68 15.17
C ILE A 104 -13.46 20.33 16.43
N GLY A 105 -14.78 20.58 16.40
CA GLY A 105 -15.57 20.55 17.63
C GLY A 105 -15.03 21.56 18.64
N ASN A 106 -14.53 21.09 19.78
CA ASN A 106 -13.88 21.90 20.82
C ASN A 106 -12.36 21.62 20.97
N MET A 107 -11.79 20.80 20.08
CA MET A 107 -10.38 20.44 20.13
C MET A 107 -9.56 21.26 19.14
N ALA A 108 -8.46 21.84 19.64
CA ALA A 108 -7.45 22.42 18.77
C ALA A 108 -6.77 21.30 17.96
N VAL A 109 -6.49 21.57 16.69
CA VAL A 109 -5.75 20.65 15.82
C VAL A 109 -4.57 21.36 15.18
N ASP A 110 -3.53 20.61 14.89
CA ASP A 110 -2.37 21.10 14.14
C ASP A 110 -2.01 20.09 13.04
N VAL A 111 -1.27 20.54 12.05
CA VAL A 111 -0.84 19.73 10.91
C VAL A 111 0.66 19.50 11.02
N LEU A 112 1.05 18.23 11.02
CA LEU A 112 2.42 17.77 10.97
C LEU A 112 2.73 17.26 9.55
N ASP A 113 3.78 17.82 8.93
CA ASP A 113 4.31 17.35 7.66
C ASP A 113 5.39 16.30 7.94
N ILE A 114 5.24 15.10 7.37
CA ILE A 114 6.20 14.00 7.53
C ILE A 114 6.97 13.69 6.23
N GLY A 115 7.00 14.63 5.31
CA GLY A 115 7.66 14.51 4.01
C GLY A 115 6.72 14.02 2.90
N ALA A 116 7.24 13.24 1.99
CA ALA A 116 6.48 12.76 0.84
C ALA A 116 6.62 11.25 0.66
N VAL A 117 5.65 10.64 -0.01
CA VAL A 117 5.65 9.22 -0.38
C VAL A 117 5.68 9.06 -1.89
N HIS A 118 6.49 8.13 -2.38
CA HIS A 118 6.63 7.81 -3.80
C HIS A 118 5.66 6.68 -4.17
N PHE A 119 4.83 6.93 -5.19
CA PHE A 119 3.90 5.97 -5.77
C PHE A 119 4.27 5.71 -7.24
N PRO A 120 5.20 4.79 -7.53
CA PRO A 120 5.61 4.50 -8.90
C PRO A 120 4.51 3.84 -9.74
N THR A 121 3.59 3.12 -9.14
CA THR A 121 2.48 2.45 -9.85
C THR A 121 1.14 3.14 -9.65
N GLY A 122 0.97 3.88 -8.57
CA GLY A 122 -0.30 4.46 -8.14
C GLY A 122 -1.26 3.46 -7.51
N GLN A 123 -0.87 2.19 -7.32
CA GLN A 123 -1.61 1.18 -6.56
C GLN A 123 -1.27 1.31 -5.08
N ILE A 124 -2.27 1.69 -4.30
CA ILE A 124 -2.11 2.04 -2.89
C ILE A 124 -2.51 0.87 -2.01
N PHE A 125 -1.75 0.63 -0.95
CA PHE A 125 -2.18 -0.17 0.19
C PHE A 125 -2.04 0.62 1.50
N ALA A 126 -2.78 0.19 2.52
CA ALA A 126 -2.61 0.61 3.90
C ALA A 126 -2.72 -0.61 4.82
N CYS A 127 -1.90 -0.68 5.85
CA CYS A 127 -1.90 -1.78 6.82
C CYS A 127 -1.18 -1.36 8.11
N ASP A 128 -1.18 -2.25 9.10
CA ASP A 128 -0.19 -2.24 10.17
C ASP A 128 1.15 -2.76 9.61
N PRO A 129 2.19 -1.90 9.50
CA PRO A 129 3.45 -2.29 8.87
C PRO A 129 4.27 -3.30 9.70
N LEU A 130 3.93 -3.47 10.97
CA LEU A 130 4.62 -4.39 11.87
C LEU A 130 4.00 -5.79 11.86
N VAL A 131 2.81 -5.94 11.28
CA VAL A 131 2.02 -7.19 11.29
C VAL A 131 1.73 -7.70 9.87
N GLU A 132 1.25 -6.83 8.97
CA GLU A 132 0.66 -7.26 7.70
C GLU A 132 1.36 -6.70 6.44
N LEU A 133 2.54 -6.07 6.58
CA LEU A 133 3.22 -5.39 5.47
C LEU A 133 3.47 -6.32 4.26
N GLU A 134 3.73 -7.60 4.50
CA GLU A 134 4.05 -8.54 3.44
C GLU A 134 2.82 -9.06 2.69
N ASP A 135 1.65 -9.14 3.35
CA ASP A 135 0.49 -9.86 2.82
C ASP A 135 -0.72 -8.97 2.47
N THR A 136 -0.62 -7.67 2.78
CA THR A 136 -1.73 -6.73 2.51
C THR A 136 -2.01 -6.57 1.01
N LEU A 137 -3.28 -6.38 0.67
CA LEU A 137 -3.73 -6.16 -0.70
C LEU A 137 -3.86 -4.67 -1.01
N PRO A 138 -3.62 -4.24 -2.26
CA PRO A 138 -3.87 -2.87 -2.68
C PRO A 138 -5.37 -2.59 -2.79
N PHE A 139 -5.74 -1.33 -2.63
CA PHE A 139 -7.09 -0.85 -2.93
C PHE A 139 -7.39 -0.94 -4.44
N LEU A 140 -8.67 -1.08 -4.77
CA LEU A 140 -9.16 -1.03 -6.16
C LEU A 140 -9.00 0.37 -6.77
N GLN A 141 -9.11 1.40 -5.92
CA GLN A 141 -8.87 2.79 -6.32
C GLN A 141 -7.37 3.03 -6.49
N THR A 142 -7.01 3.80 -7.50
CA THR A 142 -5.62 4.17 -7.81
C THR A 142 -5.47 5.68 -7.92
N ILE A 143 -4.22 6.15 -7.87
CA ILE A 143 -3.83 7.52 -8.12
C ILE A 143 -2.84 7.58 -9.29
N PRO A 144 -2.59 8.73 -9.91
CA PRO A 144 -1.48 8.86 -10.85
C PRO A 144 -0.15 8.50 -10.20
N ALA A 145 0.77 7.90 -10.96
CA ALA A 145 2.13 7.70 -10.48
C ALA A 145 2.79 9.06 -10.16
N GLY A 146 3.48 9.15 -9.02
CA GLY A 146 4.07 10.41 -8.57
C GLY A 146 4.64 10.36 -7.16
N THR A 147 5.08 11.50 -6.67
CA THR A 147 5.54 11.68 -5.29
C THR A 147 4.67 12.75 -4.63
N TYR A 148 4.07 12.42 -3.50
CA TYR A 148 3.01 13.21 -2.90
C TYR A 148 3.29 13.51 -1.43
N PRO A 149 3.05 14.76 -0.95
CA PRO A 149 3.18 15.12 0.46
C PRO A 149 2.30 14.27 1.37
N VAL A 150 2.84 13.91 2.54
CA VAL A 150 2.10 13.22 3.60
C VAL A 150 2.00 14.13 4.81
N LYS A 151 0.77 14.36 5.26
CA LYS A 151 0.45 15.22 6.38
C LYS A 151 -0.38 14.46 7.42
N ILE A 152 -0.18 14.77 8.68
CA ILE A 152 -0.91 14.20 9.80
C ILE A 152 -1.66 15.32 10.53
N CYS A 153 -2.97 15.15 10.71
CA CYS A 153 -3.75 15.95 11.63
C CYS A 153 -3.50 15.44 13.06
N VAL A 154 -2.96 16.29 13.90
CA VAL A 154 -2.67 15.99 15.30
C VAL A 154 -3.64 16.72 16.19
N VAL A 155 -4.18 16.05 17.20
CA VAL A 155 -4.90 16.62 18.33
C VAL A 155 -3.93 16.72 19.51
N PRO A 156 -3.32 17.90 19.78
CA PRO A 156 -2.43 18.05 20.92
C PRO A 156 -3.21 17.96 22.24
N SER A 157 -2.70 17.17 23.19
CA SER A 157 -3.36 17.01 24.49
C SER A 157 -2.36 16.70 25.60
N GLU A 158 -2.31 17.57 26.61
CA GLU A 158 -1.52 17.33 27.82
C GLU A 158 -2.06 16.15 28.64
N GLN A 159 -3.36 15.88 28.55
CA GLN A 159 -4.03 14.84 29.36
C GLN A 159 -3.90 13.43 28.76
N TYR A 160 -3.97 13.32 27.41
CA TYR A 160 -4.04 12.02 26.71
C TYR A 160 -2.82 11.75 25.86
N GLY A 161 -1.84 12.67 25.84
CA GLY A 161 -0.78 12.71 24.84
C GLY A 161 -1.30 13.17 23.48
N ASP A 162 -0.40 13.55 22.61
CA ASP A 162 -0.73 13.98 21.25
C ASP A 162 -1.30 12.78 20.46
N ARG A 163 -2.41 13.00 19.74
CA ARG A 163 -3.08 11.93 19.00
C ARG A 163 -3.13 12.26 17.52
N TYR A 164 -2.76 11.30 16.68
CA TYR A 164 -2.85 11.40 15.23
C TYR A 164 -4.26 11.00 14.79
N ALA A 165 -5.04 12.00 14.40
CA ALA A 165 -6.47 11.79 14.11
C ALA A 165 -6.73 11.37 12.66
N CYS A 166 -5.96 11.91 11.73
CA CYS A 166 -6.12 11.62 10.31
C CYS A 166 -4.78 11.81 9.59
N VAL A 167 -4.49 10.94 8.63
CA VAL A 167 -3.35 11.08 7.71
C VAL A 167 -3.86 11.38 6.32
N LYS A 168 -3.19 12.30 5.61
CA LYS A 168 -3.52 12.71 4.24
C LYS A 168 -2.32 12.53 3.33
N VAL A 169 -2.51 11.84 2.22
CA VAL A 169 -1.64 11.91 1.03
C VAL A 169 -2.25 12.93 0.08
N GLU A 170 -1.55 14.03 -0.19
CA GLU A 170 -2.04 15.14 -1.00
C GLU A 170 -1.68 14.92 -2.48
N VAL A 171 -2.61 14.38 -3.27
CA VAL A 171 -2.38 14.03 -4.68
C VAL A 171 -2.41 15.27 -5.58
N SER A 172 -3.27 16.25 -5.25
CA SER A 172 -3.32 17.53 -5.94
C SER A 172 -3.76 18.66 -5.00
N GLN A 173 -3.76 19.90 -5.48
CA GLN A 173 -4.26 21.08 -4.75
C GLN A 173 -5.77 21.30 -4.89
N GLU A 174 -6.46 20.44 -5.64
CA GLU A 174 -7.91 20.51 -5.78
C GLU A 174 -8.57 20.06 -4.47
N LYS A 175 -9.75 20.60 -4.19
CA LYS A 175 -10.51 20.24 -2.98
C LYS A 175 -11.42 19.05 -3.25
N PRO A 176 -11.48 18.07 -2.32
CA PRO A 176 -12.44 17.00 -2.44
C PRO A 176 -13.87 17.51 -2.27
N VAL A 177 -14.78 16.95 -3.06
CA VAL A 177 -16.23 17.20 -2.99
C VAL A 177 -17.01 15.95 -2.57
N ARG A 178 -16.34 14.81 -2.51
CA ARG A 178 -16.84 13.54 -1.99
C ARG A 178 -15.70 12.63 -1.56
N TYR A 179 -16.01 11.69 -0.68
CA TYR A 179 -15.06 10.71 -0.15
C TYR A 179 -15.61 9.31 -0.36
N GLU A 180 -14.90 8.46 -1.10
CA GLU A 180 -15.22 7.05 -1.27
C GLU A 180 -14.36 6.18 -0.35
N LEU A 181 -14.96 5.16 0.24
CA LEU A 181 -14.24 4.18 1.05
C LEU A 181 -13.30 3.35 0.16
N GLY A 182 -12.05 3.19 0.58
CA GLY A 182 -11.07 2.32 -0.06
C GLY A 182 -11.48 0.86 0.11
N MET A 183 -11.49 0.12 -1.00
CA MET A 183 -11.91 -1.28 -1.03
C MET A 183 -10.81 -2.13 -1.69
N VAL A 184 -10.52 -3.30 -1.13
CA VAL A 184 -9.53 -4.23 -1.69
C VAL A 184 -10.16 -5.32 -2.57
N GLY A 185 -11.50 -5.48 -2.53
CA GLY A 185 -12.24 -6.37 -3.43
C GLY A 185 -12.52 -7.76 -2.90
N ASN A 186 -12.30 -8.00 -1.60
CA ASN A 186 -12.60 -9.27 -0.93
C ASN A 186 -13.47 -9.11 0.33
N GLU A 187 -13.94 -7.91 0.61
CA GLU A 187 -14.78 -7.60 1.76
C GLU A 187 -16.13 -8.34 1.70
N ASN A 188 -16.68 -8.67 2.86
CA ASN A 188 -18.00 -9.28 2.95
C ASN A 188 -19.10 -8.21 2.79
N LEU A 189 -19.50 -7.95 1.55
CA LEU A 189 -20.53 -6.96 1.22
C LEU A 189 -21.96 -7.39 1.59
N ASP A 190 -22.16 -8.63 2.05
CA ASP A 190 -23.45 -9.11 2.55
C ASP A 190 -23.64 -8.79 4.06
N ALA A 191 -22.60 -8.32 4.74
CA ALA A 191 -22.71 -7.83 6.10
C ALA A 191 -23.66 -6.61 6.13
N ALA A 192 -24.58 -6.61 7.10
CA ALA A 192 -25.43 -5.44 7.30
C ALA A 192 -24.55 -4.28 7.81
N LEU A 193 -24.36 -3.27 6.98
CA LEU A 193 -23.66 -2.05 7.36
C LEU A 193 -24.67 -1.08 8.00
N GLY A 194 -24.40 -0.70 9.24
CA GLY A 194 -25.04 0.46 9.88
C GLY A 194 -24.56 1.77 9.27
N ASP A 195 -25.11 2.88 9.74
CA ASP A 195 -24.77 4.20 9.19
C ASP A 195 -23.33 4.64 9.45
N ASP A 196 -22.69 4.05 10.46
CA ASP A 196 -21.33 4.36 10.91
C ASP A 196 -20.34 3.19 10.68
N ASP A 197 -20.79 2.10 10.04
CA ASP A 197 -19.94 0.96 9.74
C ASP A 197 -19.11 1.24 8.47
N TYR A 198 -17.91 0.69 8.46
CA TYR A 198 -16.97 0.83 7.33
C TYR A 198 -16.11 -0.43 7.16
N PHE A 199 -15.55 -0.59 5.98
CA PHE A 199 -14.43 -1.50 5.74
C PHE A 199 -13.11 -0.75 5.92
N GLY A 200 -12.02 -1.48 6.18
CA GLY A 200 -10.70 -0.87 6.41
C GLY A 200 -9.64 -1.92 6.67
N PHE A 201 -8.58 -1.54 7.35
CA PHE A 201 -7.50 -2.43 7.75
C PHE A 201 -7.38 -2.53 9.27
N GLY A 202 -6.91 -3.69 9.74
CA GLY A 202 -6.63 -3.94 11.15
C GLY A 202 -5.32 -3.30 11.60
N VAL A 203 -5.25 -2.88 12.85
CA VAL A 203 -4.04 -2.45 13.54
C VAL A 203 -3.95 -3.23 14.86
N ASP A 204 -2.84 -3.91 15.07
CA ASP A 204 -2.56 -4.75 16.24
C ASP A 204 -1.26 -4.35 16.96
N ALA A 205 -0.43 -3.50 16.35
CA ALA A 205 0.79 -2.96 16.93
C ALA A 205 0.76 -1.42 17.09
N GLY A 206 -0.42 -0.81 17.04
CA GLY A 206 -0.61 0.60 17.27
C GLY A 206 -0.09 1.52 16.15
N MET A 207 0.32 0.98 15.02
CA MET A 207 0.91 1.72 13.90
C MET A 207 0.13 1.47 12.60
N GLY A 208 0.07 2.48 11.75
CA GLY A 208 -0.42 2.37 10.38
C GLY A 208 0.61 2.82 9.36
N CYS A 209 0.43 2.42 8.12
CA CYS A 209 1.21 2.94 6.99
C CYS A 209 0.32 3.12 5.75
N ILE A 210 0.83 3.86 4.78
CA ILE A 210 0.24 3.99 3.45
C ILE A 210 1.35 4.08 2.41
N ALA A 211 1.35 3.21 1.40
CA ALA A 211 2.40 3.19 0.39
C ALA A 211 1.94 2.56 -0.93
N ASP A 212 2.85 2.55 -1.91
CA ASP A 212 2.67 1.87 -3.19
C ASP A 212 2.97 0.37 -3.06
N ILE A 213 2.26 -0.46 -3.84
CA ILE A 213 2.48 -1.91 -3.85
C ILE A 213 3.93 -2.28 -4.22
N GLN A 214 4.64 -1.42 -4.95
CA GLN A 214 6.06 -1.63 -5.24
C GLN A 214 6.94 -1.47 -3.99
N THR A 215 6.53 -0.62 -3.02
CA THR A 215 7.21 -0.52 -1.72
C THR A 215 7.10 -1.83 -0.94
N GLN A 216 5.93 -2.48 -0.96
CA GLN A 216 5.75 -3.81 -0.37
C GLN A 216 6.69 -4.84 -1.03
N ALA A 217 6.75 -4.87 -2.36
CA ALA A 217 7.62 -5.80 -3.10
C ALA A 217 9.12 -5.54 -2.79
N ALA A 218 9.52 -4.27 -2.68
CA ALA A 218 10.87 -3.88 -2.29
C ALA A 218 11.18 -4.31 -0.85
N PHE A 219 10.24 -4.10 0.08
CA PHE A 219 10.37 -4.56 1.47
C PHE A 219 10.53 -6.08 1.55
N LYS A 220 9.67 -6.85 0.89
CA LYS A 220 9.78 -8.32 0.84
C LYS A 220 11.16 -8.78 0.38
N THR A 221 11.69 -8.14 -0.65
CA THR A 221 13.03 -8.45 -1.19
C THR A 221 14.13 -8.11 -0.19
N TYR A 222 14.04 -6.96 0.46
CA TYR A 222 14.99 -6.52 1.49
C TYR A 222 14.92 -7.43 2.71
N TRP A 223 13.71 -7.73 3.21
CA TRP A 223 13.50 -8.52 4.41
C TRP A 223 13.92 -9.99 4.24
N ALA A 224 13.63 -10.59 3.08
CA ALA A 224 14.07 -11.94 2.75
C ALA A 224 15.58 -12.11 2.84
N LYS A 225 16.37 -11.13 2.39
CA LYS A 225 17.85 -11.16 2.52
C LYS A 225 18.30 -11.11 3.98
N ARG A 226 17.62 -10.33 4.81
CA ARG A 226 17.94 -10.25 6.24
C ARG A 226 17.61 -11.55 6.96
N LEU A 227 16.49 -12.21 6.62
CA LEU A 227 16.11 -13.52 7.16
C LEU A 227 17.05 -14.65 6.73
N GLU A 228 17.74 -14.54 5.56
CA GLU A 228 18.81 -15.47 5.19
C GLU A 228 20.05 -15.35 6.08
N GLU A 229 20.32 -14.14 6.59
CA GLU A 229 21.45 -13.87 7.49
C GLU A 229 21.12 -14.21 8.95
N ASP A 230 19.91 -13.89 9.40
CA ASP A 230 19.38 -14.19 10.74
C ASP A 230 17.89 -14.50 10.67
N PRO A 231 17.48 -15.78 10.79
CA PRO A 231 16.08 -16.18 10.66
C PRO A 231 15.20 -15.86 11.88
N ASP A 232 15.76 -15.39 12.97
CA ASP A 232 15.04 -15.09 14.23
C ASP A 232 14.67 -13.60 14.38
N ILE A 233 14.98 -12.75 13.39
CA ILE A 233 14.66 -11.31 13.40
C ILE A 233 13.17 -11.02 13.18
N ASP A 234 12.69 -9.95 13.78
CA ASP A 234 11.35 -9.39 13.51
C ASP A 234 11.41 -7.91 13.08
N PRO A 235 10.44 -7.43 12.30
CA PRO A 235 10.46 -6.08 11.74
C PRO A 235 10.46 -4.97 12.82
N TYR A 236 9.81 -5.17 13.96
CA TYR A 236 9.77 -4.16 14.99
C TYR A 236 11.11 -4.06 15.73
N ASN A 237 11.55 -5.14 16.38
CA ASN A 237 12.74 -5.10 17.27
C ASN A 237 14.04 -4.93 16.48
N ASP A 238 14.14 -5.50 15.27
CA ASP A 238 15.39 -5.57 14.52
C ASP A 238 15.50 -4.55 13.38
N LEU A 239 14.45 -3.71 13.19
CA LEU A 239 14.45 -2.67 12.17
C LEU A 239 13.80 -1.38 12.64
N PHE A 240 12.48 -1.38 12.92
CA PHE A 240 11.72 -0.13 13.04
C PHE A 240 11.84 0.53 14.41
N CYS A 241 12.08 -0.22 15.51
CA CYS A 241 12.17 0.34 16.86
C CYS A 241 13.25 1.42 16.95
N ASP A 242 14.48 1.10 16.59
CA ASP A 242 15.60 2.04 16.65
C ASP A 242 15.40 3.24 15.70
N LEU A 243 14.88 3.00 14.50
CA LEU A 243 14.62 4.04 13.50
C LEU A 243 13.53 5.01 13.95
N LEU A 244 12.47 4.54 14.61
CA LEU A 244 11.42 5.36 15.20
C LEU A 244 11.98 6.24 16.32
N GLU A 245 12.77 5.67 17.24
CA GLU A 245 13.42 6.44 18.31
C GLU A 245 14.41 7.48 17.79
N GLU A 246 15.19 7.14 16.76
CA GLU A 246 16.10 8.09 16.12
C GLU A 246 15.36 9.24 15.46
N ASN A 247 14.25 8.92 14.75
CA ASN A 247 13.41 9.93 14.15
C ASN A 247 12.75 10.84 15.20
N ALA A 248 12.28 10.30 16.32
CA ALA A 248 11.72 11.09 17.41
C ALA A 248 12.74 12.07 18.01
N LYS A 249 13.98 11.64 18.19
CA LYS A 249 15.08 12.52 18.65
C LYS A 249 15.39 13.64 17.65
N ALA A 250 15.33 13.34 16.35
CA ALA A 250 15.60 14.31 15.28
C ALA A 250 14.41 15.27 15.03
N ASN A 251 13.19 14.79 15.20
CA ASN A 251 11.94 15.47 14.87
C ASN A 251 10.94 15.37 16.05
N PRO A 252 11.21 16.00 17.21
CA PRO A 252 10.49 15.72 18.47
C PRO A 252 9.06 16.28 18.52
N LYS A 253 8.61 17.03 17.51
CA LYS A 253 7.29 17.65 17.52
C LYS A 253 6.22 16.56 17.41
N TYR A 254 5.34 16.47 18.42
CA TYR A 254 4.25 15.50 18.51
C TYR A 254 4.69 14.04 18.50
N GLN A 255 5.88 13.73 19.03
CA GLN A 255 6.39 12.39 19.20
C GLN A 255 6.77 12.09 20.65
N GLY A 256 6.45 10.88 21.11
CA GLY A 256 7.01 10.33 22.35
C GLY A 256 8.42 9.77 22.14
N ASP A 257 9.03 9.31 23.24
CA ASP A 257 10.42 8.84 23.25
C ASP A 257 10.67 7.63 22.32
N TYR A 258 9.65 6.81 22.10
CA TYR A 258 9.73 5.61 21.25
C TYR A 258 9.40 5.87 19.77
N GLY A 259 9.00 7.10 19.43
CA GLY A 259 8.62 7.53 18.10
C GLY A 259 7.17 7.20 17.74
N ASP A 260 6.54 8.17 17.09
CA ASP A 260 5.14 8.07 16.66
C ASP A 260 4.99 8.14 15.13
N TRP A 261 6.06 8.49 14.42
CA TRP A 261 6.08 8.43 12.96
C TRP A 261 7.50 8.25 12.43
N LEU A 262 7.57 7.71 11.23
CA LEU A 262 8.81 7.53 10.45
C LEU A 262 8.45 7.56 8.96
N ASN A 263 9.26 8.22 8.15
CA ASN A 263 9.19 8.07 6.69
C ASN A 263 10.44 7.34 6.20
N TRP A 264 10.36 6.02 6.20
CA TRP A 264 11.50 5.14 5.92
C TRP A 264 11.62 4.82 4.43
N THR A 265 12.83 4.86 3.89
CA THR A 265 13.13 4.39 2.53
C THR A 265 13.73 3.01 2.57
N VAL A 266 13.17 2.09 1.77
CA VAL A 266 13.73 0.74 1.62
C VAL A 266 15.15 0.84 1.05
N PRO A 267 16.17 0.25 1.71
CA PRO A 267 17.55 0.35 1.27
C PRO A 267 17.77 -0.04 -0.19
N ASP A 268 18.65 0.70 -0.88
CA ASP A 268 18.99 0.54 -2.30
C ASP A 268 17.81 0.76 -3.28
N THR A 269 16.74 1.43 -2.83
CA THR A 269 15.58 1.78 -3.67
C THR A 269 15.15 3.23 -3.45
N ASP A 270 14.23 3.72 -4.26
CA ASP A 270 13.48 4.96 -4.07
C ASP A 270 12.05 4.74 -3.52
N CYS A 271 11.74 3.49 -3.13
CA CYS A 271 10.49 3.13 -2.47
C CYS A 271 10.53 3.52 -1.00
N ASN A 272 9.53 4.25 -0.52
CA ASN A 272 9.46 4.65 0.88
C ASN A 272 8.12 4.32 1.53
N LEU A 273 8.16 4.18 2.84
CA LEU A 273 7.06 3.74 3.70
C LEU A 273 6.86 4.77 4.83
N PRO A 274 5.90 5.68 4.70
CA PRO A 274 5.42 6.47 5.83
C PRO A 274 4.71 5.57 6.85
N ILE A 275 5.22 5.53 8.06
CA ILE A 275 4.68 4.82 9.22
C ILE A 275 4.24 5.86 10.24
N PHE A 276 3.11 5.65 10.92
CA PHE A 276 2.54 6.62 11.87
C PHE A 276 1.64 5.92 12.89
N SER A 277 1.59 6.48 14.11
CA SER A 277 0.68 6.01 15.17
C SER A 277 -0.79 6.08 14.75
N SER A 278 -1.57 5.09 15.14
CA SER A 278 -2.98 4.88 14.75
C SER A 278 -3.98 5.48 15.75
N GLY A 279 -3.82 6.74 16.13
CA GLY A 279 -4.77 7.44 16.99
C GLY A 279 -4.86 6.86 18.41
N TRP A 280 -5.83 5.98 18.68
CA TRP A 280 -5.99 5.33 19.98
C TRP A 280 -5.25 3.99 20.11
N GLY A 281 -4.53 3.56 19.10
CA GLY A 281 -3.79 2.29 19.06
C GLY A 281 -4.49 1.22 18.24
N ASP A 282 -4.57 0.00 18.76
CA ASP A 282 -5.18 -1.13 18.08
C ASP A 282 -6.63 -0.87 17.72
N GLY A 283 -7.03 -1.37 16.56
CA GLY A 283 -8.36 -1.14 16.04
C GLY A 283 -8.53 -1.49 14.57
N TYR A 284 -9.63 -1.00 13.99
CA TYR A 284 -9.95 -1.18 12.58
C TYR A 284 -10.23 0.18 11.96
N TYR A 285 -9.53 0.54 10.90
CA TYR A 285 -9.50 1.91 10.41
C TYR A 285 -9.78 2.02 8.92
N PRO A 286 -10.65 2.97 8.51
CA PRO A 286 -11.00 3.18 7.11
C PRO A 286 -9.94 4.02 6.37
N VAL A 287 -9.85 3.77 5.08
CA VAL A 287 -9.15 4.64 4.13
C VAL A 287 -10.18 5.24 3.18
N TYR A 288 -10.09 6.54 2.91
CA TYR A 288 -10.99 7.23 2.00
C TYR A 288 -10.22 7.90 0.87
N PHE A 289 -10.75 7.77 -0.34
CA PHE A 289 -10.30 8.49 -1.53
C PHE A 289 -11.16 9.74 -1.71
N GLY A 290 -10.54 10.91 -1.63
CA GLY A 290 -11.18 12.20 -1.87
C GLY A 290 -11.17 12.54 -3.36
N TYR A 291 -12.34 12.80 -3.92
CA TYR A 291 -12.52 13.14 -5.34
C TYR A 291 -12.87 14.60 -5.51
N ASP A 292 -12.23 15.26 -6.46
CA ASP A 292 -12.52 16.63 -6.85
C ASP A 292 -13.81 16.76 -7.68
N ALA A 293 -14.15 17.97 -8.06
CA ALA A 293 -15.35 18.27 -8.88
C ALA A 293 -15.28 17.68 -10.31
N LYS A 294 -14.12 17.24 -10.77
CA LYS A 294 -13.92 16.59 -12.07
C LYS A 294 -14.02 15.05 -11.96
N GLY A 295 -14.08 14.52 -10.73
CA GLY A 295 -14.09 13.10 -10.46
C GLY A 295 -12.69 12.46 -10.43
N GLU A 296 -11.64 13.27 -10.30
CA GLU A 296 -10.27 12.80 -10.15
C GLU A 296 -9.93 12.68 -8.66
N VAL A 297 -9.11 11.69 -8.28
CA VAL A 297 -8.63 11.58 -6.90
C VAL A 297 -7.66 12.72 -6.60
N CYS A 298 -8.00 13.56 -5.62
CA CYS A 298 -7.17 14.69 -5.20
C CYS A 298 -6.45 14.47 -3.87
N ALA A 299 -6.91 13.54 -3.04
CA ALA A 299 -6.21 13.13 -1.81
C ALA A 299 -6.66 11.74 -1.37
N VAL A 300 -5.83 11.08 -0.52
CA VAL A 300 -6.17 9.83 0.18
C VAL A 300 -6.05 10.07 1.67
N TYR A 301 -7.01 9.61 2.45
CA TYR A 301 -7.11 9.84 3.89
C TYR A 301 -7.16 8.52 4.65
N VAL A 302 -6.37 8.40 5.71
CA VAL A 302 -6.50 7.35 6.72
C VAL A 302 -7.11 7.99 7.96
N ARG A 303 -8.35 7.65 8.33
CA ARG A 303 -9.04 8.25 9.47
C ARG A 303 -8.91 7.35 10.69
N PHE A 304 -8.24 7.85 11.73
CA PHE A 304 -8.07 7.13 12.99
C PHE A 304 -9.05 7.58 14.08
N ILE A 305 -9.34 8.88 14.17
CA ILE A 305 -10.18 9.44 15.21
C ILE A 305 -11.29 10.30 14.61
N ASP A 306 -12.53 10.03 15.00
CA ASP A 306 -13.60 11.00 14.90
C ASP A 306 -13.45 11.99 16.07
N ILE A 307 -12.88 13.17 15.78
CA ILE A 307 -12.54 14.15 16.80
C ILE A 307 -13.80 14.63 17.52
N GLU A 308 -14.88 14.93 16.80
CA GLU A 308 -16.10 15.42 17.39
C GLU A 308 -16.77 14.38 18.30
N ALA A 309 -16.84 13.12 17.84
CA ALA A 309 -17.43 12.06 18.63
C ALA A 309 -16.57 11.69 19.85
N SER A 310 -15.23 11.59 19.66
CA SER A 310 -14.31 11.12 20.71
C SER A 310 -14.12 12.10 21.85
N TYR A 311 -14.31 13.40 21.60
CA TYR A 311 -14.08 14.46 22.60
C TYR A 311 -15.38 15.19 23.04
N LYS A 312 -16.55 14.72 22.65
CA LYS A 312 -17.86 15.30 23.04
C LYS A 312 -18.12 15.33 24.54
N GLU A 313 -17.62 14.36 25.30
CA GLU A 313 -17.90 14.23 26.74
C GLU A 313 -17.06 15.15 27.64
N GLN A 314 -16.21 16.00 27.06
CA GLN A 314 -15.27 16.86 27.79
C GLN A 314 -15.70 18.35 27.85
N ALA A 315 -16.91 18.68 27.41
CA ALA A 315 -17.46 20.03 27.37
C ALA A 315 -18.36 20.34 28.59
#